data_e42b65d9f15550fa74f0366c6286f390
#
_entry.id   e42b65d9f15550fa74f0366c6286f390
#
_cell.length_a   1.000
_cell.length_b   1.000
_cell.length_c   1.000
_cell.angle_alpha   90.00
_cell.angle_beta   90.00
_cell.angle_gamma   90.00
#
_symmetry.space_group_name_H-M   'P 1'
#
loop_
_entity.id
_entity.type
_entity.pdbx_description
1 polymer ?
#
loop_
_entity_poly.entity_id
_entity_poly.type
_entity_poly.pdbx_seq_one_letter_code
_entity_poly.pdbx_strand_id
1 'polypeptide(L)'
;MPPHEQLNERSPHRTRSYYAYGMRRRENVGLDIADLRRNPKAPQYRRHGAVFVRWGKSSKGSPPKRRTIFTVPEMDWIVEDLDHYLTEVRPRFGVGKHPAIWVTERSGRLSRRSANEAFEAAKQAADLPEELELHCLRHSYITHLTEFDYPERFIQDQAGHGYASTTALYTGVSDEYRNRLVHKKLGQRYPGIWEDPK
;
A
#
# COMPACT_ATOMS: atom_id res chain seq x y z
N MET A 1 -23.34 -2.88 -17.58
CA MET A 1 -23.21 -3.01 -16.12
C MET A 1 -23.63 -1.69 -15.47
N PRO A 2 -24.57 -1.65 -14.54
CA PRO A 2 -25.02 -0.42 -13.91
C PRO A 2 -23.89 0.21 -13.07
N PRO A 3 -23.86 1.55 -12.94
CA PRO A 3 -22.76 2.27 -12.26
C PRO A 3 -22.48 1.81 -10.82
N HIS A 4 -23.49 1.30 -10.11
CA HIS A 4 -23.34 0.83 -8.72
C HIS A 4 -22.59 -0.49 -8.60
N GLU A 5 -22.69 -1.40 -9.58
CA GLU A 5 -21.94 -2.65 -9.59
C GLU A 5 -20.46 -2.40 -9.82
N GLN A 6 -20.11 -1.43 -10.68
CA GLN A 6 -18.72 -1.02 -10.92
C GLN A 6 -18.08 -0.38 -9.68
N LEU A 7 -18.87 0.39 -8.90
CA LEU A 7 -18.42 0.95 -7.61
C LEU A 7 -18.06 -0.15 -6.61
N ASN A 8 -18.85 -1.23 -6.57
CA ASN A 8 -18.64 -2.34 -5.65
C ASN A 8 -17.38 -3.14 -5.99
N GLU A 9 -17.07 -3.39 -7.27
CA GLU A 9 -15.90 -4.18 -7.66
C GLU A 9 -14.55 -3.54 -7.30
N ARG A 10 -14.40 -2.21 -7.42
CA ARG A 10 -13.11 -1.53 -7.14
C ARG A 10 -12.89 -1.20 -5.67
N SER A 11 -13.95 -1.05 -4.88
CA SER A 11 -13.86 -0.67 -3.47
C SER A 11 -13.04 -1.63 -2.64
N PRO A 12 -13.23 -2.95 -2.74
CA PRO A 12 -12.44 -3.90 -1.98
C PRO A 12 -10.93 -3.80 -2.27
N HIS A 13 -10.52 -3.80 -3.54
CA HIS A 13 -9.12 -3.75 -3.95
C HIS A 13 -8.40 -2.51 -3.39
N ARG A 14 -9.06 -1.37 -3.45
CA ARG A 14 -8.50 -0.13 -2.92
C ARG A 14 -8.42 -0.14 -1.40
N THR A 15 -9.47 -0.57 -0.72
CA THR A 15 -9.50 -0.67 0.74
C THR A 15 -8.41 -1.61 1.24
N ARG A 16 -8.24 -2.75 0.58
CA ARG A 16 -7.14 -3.69 0.85
C ARG A 16 -5.77 -3.06 0.67
N SER A 17 -5.58 -2.23 -0.37
CA SER A 17 -4.29 -1.55 -0.58
C SER A 17 -3.95 -0.51 0.50
N TYR A 18 -4.95 0.14 1.11
CA TYR A 18 -4.71 0.99 2.29
C TYR A 18 -4.16 0.19 3.46
N TYR A 19 -4.73 -0.98 3.69
CA TYR A 19 -4.30 -1.85 4.75
C TYR A 19 -2.94 -2.48 4.45
N ALA A 20 -2.77 -3.12 3.29
CA ALA A 20 -1.55 -3.86 2.96
C ALA A 20 -0.26 -3.02 2.90
N TYR A 21 -0.39 -1.72 2.65
CA TYR A 21 0.75 -0.80 2.55
C TYR A 21 0.74 0.32 3.61
N GLY A 22 -0.23 0.35 4.48
CA GLY A 22 -0.34 1.36 5.53
C GLY A 22 -0.32 2.81 5.02
N MET A 23 -0.81 3.05 3.80
CA MET A 23 -0.74 4.36 3.16
C MET A 23 -1.75 5.35 3.72
N ARG A 24 -1.37 6.63 3.69
CA ARG A 24 -2.34 7.71 3.92
C ARG A 24 -3.27 7.85 2.72
N ARG A 25 -4.50 8.34 2.95
CA ARG A 25 -5.49 8.55 1.88
C ARG A 25 -4.92 9.29 0.66
N ARG A 26 -4.23 10.41 0.87
CA ARG A 26 -3.62 11.18 -0.22
C ARG A 26 -2.56 10.38 -0.99
N GLU A 27 -1.79 9.57 -0.29
CA GLU A 27 -0.74 8.75 -0.88
C GLU A 27 -1.34 7.69 -1.80
N ASN A 28 -2.31 6.95 -1.32
CA ASN A 28 -2.95 5.87 -2.06
C ASN A 28 -3.68 6.37 -3.32
N VAL A 29 -4.56 7.39 -3.20
CA VAL A 29 -5.26 7.94 -4.38
C VAL A 29 -4.31 8.61 -5.37
N GLY A 30 -3.13 9.02 -4.92
CA GLY A 30 -2.08 9.62 -5.74
C GLY A 30 -1.24 8.63 -6.54
N LEU A 31 -1.41 7.32 -6.34
CA LEU A 31 -0.59 6.31 -7.01
C LEU A 31 -0.86 6.24 -8.51
N ASP A 32 0.23 6.08 -9.25
CA ASP A 32 0.23 5.71 -10.66
C ASP A 32 0.68 4.26 -10.84
N ILE A 33 0.35 3.66 -11.97
CA ILE A 33 0.79 2.29 -12.31
C ILE A 33 2.32 2.19 -12.27
N ALA A 34 3.03 3.25 -12.68
CA ALA A 34 4.49 3.32 -12.65
C ALA A 34 5.09 3.38 -11.22
N ASP A 35 4.26 3.61 -10.20
CA ASP A 35 4.70 3.57 -8.80
C ASP A 35 4.79 2.13 -8.25
N LEU A 36 4.16 1.17 -8.92
CA LEU A 36 4.33 -0.25 -8.64
C LEU A 36 5.66 -0.72 -9.23
N ARG A 37 6.54 -1.27 -8.39
CA ARG A 37 7.90 -1.60 -8.76
C ARG A 37 8.26 -3.04 -8.38
N ARG A 38 9.11 -3.65 -9.18
CA ARG A 38 9.74 -4.92 -8.81
C ARG A 38 10.68 -4.70 -7.63
N ASN A 39 10.68 -5.65 -6.71
CA ASN A 39 11.75 -5.82 -5.74
C ASN A 39 12.64 -6.97 -6.24
N PRO A 40 13.90 -6.70 -6.65
CA PRO A 40 14.79 -7.77 -7.13
C PRO A 40 15.06 -8.86 -6.08
N LYS A 41 14.92 -8.51 -4.80
CA LYS A 41 15.10 -9.41 -3.67
C LYS A 41 13.82 -10.20 -3.29
N ALA A 42 12.70 -9.92 -3.96
CA ALA A 42 11.43 -10.63 -3.79
C ALA A 42 10.72 -10.78 -5.15
N PRO A 43 11.32 -11.54 -6.10
CA PRO A 43 10.83 -11.64 -7.49
C PRO A 43 9.44 -12.26 -7.61
N GLN A 44 9.02 -13.06 -6.63
CA GLN A 44 7.67 -13.67 -6.57
C GLN A 44 6.56 -12.62 -6.57
N TYR A 45 6.81 -11.42 -6.07
CA TYR A 45 5.83 -10.32 -6.04
C TYR A 45 5.75 -9.55 -7.36
N ARG A 46 6.50 -9.96 -8.38
CA ARG A 46 6.49 -9.35 -9.73
C ARG A 46 6.65 -7.84 -9.65
N ARG A 47 5.77 -7.07 -10.30
CA ARG A 47 5.74 -5.58 -10.26
C ARG A 47 5.15 -5.00 -8.97
N HIS A 48 4.68 -5.83 -8.04
CA HIS A 48 4.04 -5.42 -6.80
C HIS A 48 4.96 -5.59 -5.57
N GLY A 49 6.24 -5.89 -5.79
CA GLY A 49 7.21 -6.08 -4.71
C GLY A 49 7.52 -4.81 -3.92
N ALA A 50 7.24 -3.65 -4.50
CA ALA A 50 7.40 -2.36 -3.85
C ALA A 50 6.43 -1.31 -4.41
N VAL A 51 6.06 -0.34 -3.59
CA VAL A 51 5.26 0.84 -3.97
C VAL A 51 6.04 2.10 -3.67
N PHE A 52 6.24 2.94 -4.69
CA PHE A 52 6.92 4.21 -4.54
C PHE A 52 5.94 5.35 -4.23
N VAL A 53 5.93 5.81 -3.00
CA VAL A 53 5.09 6.91 -2.56
C VAL A 53 5.75 8.26 -2.87
N ARG A 54 5.22 8.99 -3.84
CA ARG A 54 5.72 10.30 -4.28
C ARG A 54 5.23 11.45 -3.41
N TRP A 55 4.03 11.36 -2.86
CA TRP A 55 3.28 12.46 -2.25
C TRP A 55 3.07 12.25 -0.75
N GLY A 56 4.15 12.03 -0.02
CA GLY A 56 4.10 11.95 1.44
C GLY A 56 3.70 13.28 2.10
N LYS A 57 3.65 13.29 3.44
CA LYS A 57 3.39 14.51 4.20
C LYS A 57 4.52 15.50 3.98
N SER A 58 4.20 16.72 3.54
CA SER A 58 5.13 17.86 3.52
C SER A 58 5.03 18.60 4.86
N SER A 59 6.14 19.03 5.40
CA SER A 59 6.21 20.08 6.44
C SER A 59 6.36 21.45 5.77
N LYS A 60 6.01 22.53 6.48
CA LYS A 60 6.10 23.91 5.96
C LYS A 60 7.45 24.15 5.27
N GLY A 61 7.41 24.51 3.98
CA GLY A 61 8.60 24.85 3.19
C GLY A 61 9.42 23.67 2.65
N SER A 62 9.06 22.41 2.96
CA SER A 62 9.78 21.23 2.47
C SER A 62 8.98 20.46 1.43
N PRO A 63 9.63 19.86 0.40
CA PRO A 63 8.94 19.02 -0.56
C PRO A 63 8.33 17.78 0.12
N PRO A 64 7.33 17.13 -0.50
CA PRO A 64 6.75 15.92 0.03
C PRO A 64 7.82 14.83 0.21
N LYS A 65 7.84 14.21 1.39
CA LYS A 65 8.75 13.09 1.65
C LYS A 65 8.39 11.91 0.74
N ARG A 66 9.37 11.44 -0.01
CA ARG A 66 9.27 10.25 -0.86
C ARG A 66 9.73 9.04 -0.06
N ARG A 67 9.11 7.90 -0.29
CA ARG A 67 9.54 6.62 0.28
C ARG A 67 9.13 5.45 -0.59
N THR A 68 9.79 4.33 -0.39
CA THR A 68 9.39 3.05 -0.95
C THR A 68 8.79 2.20 0.17
N ILE A 69 7.63 1.62 -0.08
CA ILE A 69 6.99 0.63 0.80
C ILE A 69 7.23 -0.74 0.16
N PHE A 70 7.79 -1.68 0.91
CA PHE A 70 7.94 -3.06 0.44
C PHE A 70 6.72 -3.89 0.77
N THR A 71 6.33 -4.76 -0.15
CA THR A 71 5.36 -5.82 0.13
C THR A 71 5.98 -6.80 1.10
N VAL A 72 5.31 -7.04 2.20
CA VAL A 72 5.74 -8.00 3.24
C VAL A 72 5.01 -9.32 3.06
N PRO A 73 5.62 -10.46 3.48
CA PRO A 73 5.02 -11.78 3.29
C PRO A 73 3.61 -11.94 3.86
N GLU A 74 3.35 -11.34 5.01
CA GLU A 74 2.05 -11.41 5.68
C GLU A 74 0.93 -10.68 4.94
N MET A 75 1.31 -9.81 4.00
CA MET A 75 0.40 -9.03 3.16
C MET A 75 0.55 -9.38 1.66
N ASP A 76 1.11 -10.53 1.32
CA ASP A 76 1.41 -10.91 -0.07
C ASP A 76 0.16 -11.18 -0.93
N TRP A 77 -0.97 -11.45 -0.30
CA TRP A 77 -2.28 -11.54 -0.96
C TRP A 77 -2.63 -10.28 -1.77
N ILE A 78 -2.02 -9.12 -1.46
CA ILE A 78 -2.23 -7.88 -2.21
C ILE A 78 -1.68 -7.95 -3.65
N VAL A 79 -0.73 -8.83 -3.90
CA VAL A 79 -0.11 -9.00 -5.23
C VAL A 79 -1.16 -9.49 -6.23
N GLU A 80 -1.88 -10.54 -5.89
CA GLU A 80 -2.94 -11.09 -6.73
C GLU A 80 -4.13 -10.14 -6.82
N ASP A 81 -4.47 -9.48 -5.71
CA ASP A 81 -5.55 -8.51 -5.63
C ASP A 81 -5.31 -7.31 -6.58
N LEU A 82 -4.10 -6.76 -6.59
CA LEU A 82 -3.72 -5.67 -7.49
C LEU A 82 -3.57 -6.13 -8.95
N ASP A 83 -3.06 -7.33 -9.19
CA ASP A 83 -3.00 -7.89 -10.54
C ASP A 83 -4.41 -8.04 -11.10
N HIS A 84 -5.32 -8.67 -10.37
CA HIS A 84 -6.71 -8.81 -10.78
C HIS A 84 -7.37 -7.46 -11.04
N TYR A 85 -7.21 -6.50 -10.14
CA TYR A 85 -7.74 -5.16 -10.35
C TYR A 85 -7.22 -4.51 -11.63
N LEU A 86 -5.91 -4.58 -11.88
CA LEU A 86 -5.28 -3.91 -13.01
C LEU A 86 -5.57 -4.59 -14.36
N THR A 87 -5.78 -5.90 -14.38
CA THR A 87 -6.01 -6.68 -15.60
C THR A 87 -7.48 -6.85 -15.93
N GLU A 88 -8.34 -7.04 -14.93
CA GLU A 88 -9.74 -7.39 -15.14
C GLU A 88 -10.72 -6.26 -14.80
N VAL A 89 -10.48 -5.55 -13.69
CA VAL A 89 -11.46 -4.55 -13.21
C VAL A 89 -11.21 -3.18 -13.82
N ARG A 90 -9.97 -2.66 -13.72
CA ARG A 90 -9.63 -1.33 -14.18
C ARG A 90 -9.92 -1.06 -15.67
N PRO A 91 -9.68 -1.99 -16.61
CA PRO A 91 -9.99 -1.77 -18.03
C PRO A 91 -11.47 -1.50 -18.30
N ARG A 92 -12.38 -2.04 -17.49
CA ARG A 92 -13.83 -1.85 -17.62
C ARG A 92 -14.27 -0.39 -17.48
N PHE A 93 -13.43 0.46 -16.87
CA PHE A 93 -13.66 1.90 -16.74
C PHE A 93 -13.31 2.71 -18.01
N GLY A 94 -12.85 2.06 -19.06
CA GLY A 94 -12.55 2.73 -20.33
C GLY A 94 -11.45 3.79 -20.27
N VAL A 95 -10.55 3.71 -19.27
CA VAL A 95 -9.56 4.75 -18.96
C VAL A 95 -8.31 4.72 -19.85
N GLY A 96 -8.20 3.75 -20.75
CA GLY A 96 -7.09 3.66 -21.69
C GLY A 96 -5.71 3.76 -21.01
N LYS A 97 -4.89 4.71 -21.50
CA LYS A 97 -3.52 4.95 -21.00
C LYS A 97 -3.45 5.87 -19.75
N HIS A 98 -4.56 6.13 -19.06
CA HIS A 98 -4.53 6.97 -17.85
C HIS A 98 -3.54 6.43 -16.82
N PRO A 99 -2.63 7.25 -16.24
CA PRO A 99 -1.56 6.74 -15.38
C PRO A 99 -2.04 6.25 -14.01
N ALA A 100 -3.14 6.81 -13.46
CA ALA A 100 -3.59 6.49 -12.11
C ALA A 100 -3.97 5.02 -11.96
N ILE A 101 -3.61 4.42 -10.82
CA ILE A 101 -4.13 3.10 -10.43
C ILE A 101 -5.64 3.20 -10.22
N TRP A 102 -6.07 4.09 -9.33
CA TRP A 102 -7.48 4.25 -8.95
C TRP A 102 -8.18 5.27 -9.85
N VAL A 103 -9.16 4.79 -10.57
CA VAL A 103 -9.88 5.57 -11.59
C VAL A 103 -11.37 5.66 -11.32
N THR A 104 -12.04 6.61 -11.96
CA THR A 104 -13.49 6.80 -11.90
C THR A 104 -14.14 6.42 -13.23
N GLU A 105 -15.48 6.26 -13.24
CA GLU A 105 -16.28 6.03 -14.46
C GLU A 105 -16.15 7.18 -15.45
N ARG A 106 -15.74 8.37 -15.00
CA ARG A 106 -15.48 9.54 -15.84
C ARG A 106 -14.04 9.59 -16.37
N SER A 107 -13.38 8.45 -16.41
CA SER A 107 -12.00 8.28 -16.90
C SER A 107 -10.94 9.18 -16.23
N GLY A 108 -11.20 9.64 -15.01
CA GLY A 108 -10.28 10.45 -14.20
C GLY A 108 -9.71 9.71 -13.01
N ARG A 109 -8.72 10.32 -12.36
CA ARG A 109 -8.19 9.85 -11.08
C ARG A 109 -9.25 9.95 -9.99
N LEU A 110 -9.32 8.93 -9.13
CA LEU A 110 -10.20 8.94 -7.97
C LEU A 110 -9.85 10.09 -7.01
N SER A 111 -10.88 10.78 -6.51
CA SER A 111 -10.72 11.84 -5.52
C SER A 111 -10.58 11.28 -4.10
N ARG A 112 -10.03 12.11 -3.18
CA ARG A 112 -9.97 11.76 -1.75
C ARG A 112 -11.37 11.64 -1.13
N ARG A 113 -12.33 12.42 -1.62
CA ARG A 113 -13.71 12.35 -1.19
C ARG A 113 -14.34 11.02 -1.58
N SER A 114 -14.26 10.64 -2.85
CA SER A 114 -14.78 9.35 -3.32
C SER A 114 -14.09 8.14 -2.66
N ALA A 115 -12.84 8.29 -2.20
CA ALA A 115 -12.17 7.25 -1.42
C ALA A 115 -12.84 7.05 -0.05
N ASN A 116 -13.22 8.14 0.63
CA ASN A 116 -13.97 8.05 1.90
C ASN A 116 -15.38 7.50 1.68
N GLU A 117 -16.12 8.05 0.72
CA GLU A 117 -17.49 7.60 0.42
C GLU A 117 -17.54 6.08 0.18
N ALA A 118 -16.56 5.55 -0.53
CA ALA A 118 -16.50 4.12 -0.76
C ALA A 118 -16.06 3.30 0.47
N PHE A 119 -15.25 3.87 1.36
CA PHE A 119 -14.94 3.23 2.64
C PHE A 119 -16.18 3.21 3.55
N GLU A 120 -16.90 4.33 3.63
CA GLU A 120 -18.16 4.40 4.40
C GLU A 120 -19.19 3.38 3.89
N ALA A 121 -19.36 3.26 2.58
CA ALA A 121 -20.25 2.25 2.01
C ALA A 121 -19.83 0.82 2.35
N ALA A 122 -18.52 0.53 2.29
CA ALA A 122 -17.99 -0.78 2.66
C ALA A 122 -18.15 -1.08 4.16
N LYS A 123 -17.91 -0.06 5.01
CA LYS A 123 -18.10 -0.13 6.46
C LYS A 123 -19.56 -0.46 6.81
N GLN A 124 -20.51 0.24 6.21
CA GLN A 124 -21.94 -0.03 6.41
C GLN A 124 -22.34 -1.42 5.92
N ALA A 125 -21.85 -1.84 4.75
CA ALA A 125 -22.15 -3.17 4.21
C ALA A 125 -21.58 -4.32 5.06
N ALA A 126 -20.53 -4.06 5.84
CA ALA A 126 -19.89 -5.02 6.74
C ALA A 126 -20.35 -4.89 8.20
N ASP A 127 -21.34 -4.04 8.47
CA ASP A 127 -21.86 -3.76 9.83
C ASP A 127 -20.75 -3.41 10.85
N LEU A 128 -19.78 -2.60 10.40
CA LEU A 128 -18.66 -2.17 11.23
C LEU A 128 -19.02 -0.89 12.01
N PRO A 129 -18.38 -0.66 13.18
CA PRO A 129 -18.61 0.52 14.01
C PRO A 129 -18.48 1.84 13.24
N GLU A 130 -19.37 2.79 13.52
CA GLU A 130 -19.42 4.10 12.83
C GLU A 130 -18.14 4.92 13.03
N GLU A 131 -17.47 4.76 14.16
CA GLU A 131 -16.25 5.48 14.54
C GLU A 131 -15.03 5.10 13.70
N LEU A 132 -15.10 3.99 12.97
CA LEU A 132 -14.00 3.56 12.11
C LEU A 132 -13.84 4.49 10.92
N GLU A 133 -12.66 5.07 10.79
CA GLU A 133 -12.24 5.87 9.67
C GLU A 133 -11.25 5.11 8.77
N LEU A 134 -11.12 5.56 7.53
CA LEU A 134 -10.14 5.00 6.59
C LEU A 134 -8.70 4.96 7.16
N HIS A 135 -8.37 5.87 8.09
CA HIS A 135 -7.08 5.91 8.75
C HIS A 135 -6.81 4.73 9.69
N CYS A 136 -7.87 4.10 10.20
CA CYS A 136 -7.77 2.91 11.03
C CYS A 136 -7.06 1.75 10.31
N LEU A 137 -7.24 1.61 9.00
CA LEU A 137 -6.54 0.59 8.20
C LEU A 137 -5.00 0.76 8.27
N ARG A 138 -4.53 1.98 8.31
CA ARG A 138 -3.11 2.25 8.50
C ARG A 138 -2.64 1.96 9.92
N HIS A 139 -3.47 2.26 10.93
CA HIS A 139 -3.17 1.87 12.32
C HIS A 139 -3.07 0.36 12.44
N SER A 140 -4.03 -0.38 11.87
CA SER A 140 -4.00 -1.84 11.83
C SER A 140 -2.73 -2.38 11.16
N TYR A 141 -2.31 -1.81 10.02
CA TYR A 141 -1.06 -2.18 9.37
C TYR A 141 0.15 -2.04 10.31
N ILE A 142 0.27 -0.90 11.00
CA ILE A 142 1.38 -0.63 11.91
C ILE A 142 1.36 -1.60 13.09
N THR A 143 0.18 -1.83 13.68
CA THR A 143 -0.01 -2.77 14.79
C THR A 143 0.38 -4.18 14.37
N HIS A 144 -0.12 -4.65 13.23
CA HIS A 144 0.20 -6.00 12.76
C HIS A 144 1.67 -6.18 12.40
N LEU A 145 2.34 -5.17 11.82
CA LEU A 145 3.79 -5.26 11.62
C LEU A 145 4.56 -5.37 12.95
N THR A 146 4.06 -4.71 14.01
CA THR A 146 4.63 -4.86 15.36
C THR A 146 4.38 -6.28 15.90
N GLU A 147 3.16 -6.79 15.76
CA GLU A 147 2.79 -8.16 16.16
C GLU A 147 3.55 -9.25 15.37
N PHE A 148 3.97 -8.92 14.14
CA PHE A 148 4.82 -9.78 13.30
C PHE A 148 6.32 -9.60 13.58
N ASP A 149 6.70 -8.96 14.68
CA ASP A 149 8.07 -8.73 15.11
C ASP A 149 8.96 -7.97 14.12
N TYR A 150 8.38 -7.08 13.29
CA TYR A 150 9.18 -6.19 12.48
C TYR A 150 9.83 -5.11 13.36
N PRO A 151 11.12 -4.79 13.13
CA PRO A 151 11.80 -3.74 13.89
C PRO A 151 11.06 -2.39 13.76
N GLU A 152 10.96 -1.64 14.85
CA GLU A 152 10.29 -0.34 14.90
C GLU A 152 10.76 0.60 13.76
N ARG A 153 12.05 0.62 13.49
CA ARG A 153 12.64 1.43 12.42
C ARG A 153 12.10 1.05 11.05
N PHE A 154 11.96 -0.26 10.77
CA PHE A 154 11.36 -0.73 9.52
C PHE A 154 9.90 -0.25 9.41
N ILE A 155 9.12 -0.39 10.49
CA ILE A 155 7.72 0.05 10.54
C ILE A 155 7.61 1.55 10.30
N GLN A 156 8.48 2.36 10.92
CA GLN A 156 8.52 3.82 10.74
C GLN A 156 8.80 4.20 9.27
N ASP A 157 9.75 3.54 8.63
CA ASP A 157 10.11 3.79 7.23
C ASP A 157 8.98 3.37 6.29
N GLN A 158 8.37 2.19 6.49
CA GLN A 158 7.21 1.73 5.75
C GLN A 158 6.04 2.73 5.89
N ALA A 159 5.72 3.11 7.11
CA ALA A 159 4.64 4.03 7.39
C ALA A 159 4.94 5.49 7.00
N GLY A 160 6.21 5.89 6.89
CA GLY A 160 6.61 7.27 6.65
C GLY A 160 6.21 8.17 7.82
N HIS A 161 6.50 7.75 9.04
CA HIS A 161 6.39 8.58 10.23
C HIS A 161 7.53 9.58 10.24
N GLY A 162 7.21 10.85 10.03
CA GLY A 162 8.17 11.95 10.08
C GLY A 162 8.41 12.46 11.50
N TYR A 163 8.45 11.60 12.50
CA TYR A 163 8.92 12.02 13.81
C TYR A 163 10.44 11.97 13.85
N ALA A 164 11.02 13.11 13.50
CA ALA A 164 12.23 13.54 14.11
C ALA A 164 11.89 14.06 15.52
N SER A 165 11.53 13.18 16.44
CA SER A 165 11.66 13.48 17.85
C SER A 165 12.94 12.84 18.31
N THR A 166 13.98 13.70 18.39
CA THR A 166 15.11 13.54 19.29
C THR A 166 15.88 12.22 19.24
N THR A 167 16.46 11.91 18.08
CA THR A 167 17.84 11.38 18.09
C THR A 167 18.43 11.51 16.67
N ALA A 168 19.18 12.55 16.46
CA ALA A 168 19.96 12.85 15.25
C ALA A 168 21.13 11.86 15.03
N LEU A 169 20.95 10.58 15.33
CA LEU A 169 22.00 9.55 15.30
C LEU A 169 21.63 8.26 14.55
N TYR A 170 20.43 8.17 13.99
CA TYR A 170 20.12 7.01 13.13
C TYR A 170 19.93 7.48 11.70
N THR A 171 20.99 7.35 10.91
CA THR A 171 20.91 7.27 9.45
C THR A 171 19.80 6.32 9.06
N GLY A 172 18.97 6.70 8.10
CA GLY A 172 17.84 5.88 7.66
C GLY A 172 18.24 4.43 7.42
N VAL A 173 17.37 3.50 7.77
CA VAL A 173 17.60 2.09 7.48
C VAL A 173 17.78 1.95 5.98
N SER A 174 18.90 1.36 5.54
CA SER A 174 19.21 1.17 4.13
C SER A 174 18.17 0.26 3.46
N ASP A 175 17.96 0.43 2.16
CA ASP A 175 17.08 -0.48 1.41
C ASP A 175 17.60 -1.91 1.46
N GLU A 176 18.91 -2.12 1.58
CA GLU A 176 19.52 -3.43 1.77
C GLU A 176 19.08 -4.08 3.09
N TYR A 177 19.08 -3.34 4.18
CA TYR A 177 18.60 -3.84 5.47
C TYR A 177 17.10 -4.19 5.42
N ARG A 178 16.29 -3.34 4.79
CA ARG A 178 14.85 -3.57 4.60
C ARG A 178 14.59 -4.83 3.76
N ASN A 179 15.35 -5.02 2.70
CA ASN A 179 15.29 -6.22 1.87
C ASN A 179 15.68 -7.48 2.64
N ARG A 180 16.75 -7.43 3.47
CA ARG A 180 17.12 -8.57 4.32
C ARG A 180 16.00 -8.99 5.28
N LEU A 181 15.29 -8.03 5.87
CA LEU A 181 14.15 -8.35 6.72
C LEU A 181 13.03 -9.06 5.96
N VAL A 182 12.69 -8.57 4.77
CA VAL A 182 11.69 -9.21 3.90
C VAL A 182 12.15 -10.63 3.52
N HIS A 183 13.43 -10.82 3.16
CA HIS A 183 14.00 -12.13 2.86
C HIS A 183 13.90 -13.10 4.04
N LYS A 184 14.29 -12.65 5.23
CA LYS A 184 14.17 -13.46 6.46
C LYS A 184 12.74 -13.95 6.67
N LYS A 185 11.76 -13.08 6.52
CA LYS A 185 10.34 -13.45 6.66
C LYS A 185 9.85 -14.37 5.55
N LEU A 186 10.33 -14.18 4.32
CA LEU A 186 10.04 -15.10 3.22
C LEU A 186 10.55 -16.51 3.50
N GLY A 187 11.77 -16.65 4.00
CA GLY A 187 12.32 -17.94 4.40
C GLY A 187 11.54 -18.61 5.52
N GLN A 188 11.02 -17.81 6.48
CA GLN A 188 10.15 -18.34 7.55
C GLN A 188 8.80 -18.82 7.02
N ARG A 189 8.18 -18.09 6.09
CA ARG A 189 6.85 -18.41 5.54
C ARG A 189 6.88 -19.54 4.50
N TYR A 190 7.96 -19.64 3.76
CA TYR A 190 8.13 -20.61 2.67
C TYR A 190 9.41 -21.44 2.83
N PRO A 191 9.52 -22.26 3.89
CA PRO A 191 10.72 -23.04 4.15
C PRO A 191 11.03 -23.99 2.97
N GLY A 192 12.28 -24.02 2.52
CA GLY A 192 12.74 -24.86 1.42
C GLY A 192 12.58 -24.28 0.00
N ILE A 193 11.95 -23.11 -0.16
CA ILE A 193 11.87 -22.41 -1.45
C ILE A 193 12.91 -21.28 -1.52
N TRP A 194 13.32 -20.75 -0.36
CA TRP A 194 14.23 -19.63 -0.25
C TRP A 194 15.45 -20.01 0.57
N GLU A 195 16.57 -20.20 -0.10
CA GLU A 195 17.87 -20.23 0.55
C GLU A 195 18.41 -18.81 0.66
N ASP A 196 18.95 -18.44 1.82
CA ASP A 196 19.66 -17.17 1.98
C ASP A 196 20.78 -17.10 0.93
N PRO A 197 20.84 -16.04 0.11
CA PRO A 197 21.98 -15.84 -0.76
C PRO A 197 23.24 -15.68 0.13
N LYS A 198 24.20 -16.58 -0.03
CA LYS A 198 25.51 -16.55 0.64
C LYS A 198 26.26 -15.26 0.36
#